data_878d7610d8b4e0467e321554a01fca67
#
_entry.id   878d7610d8b4e0467e321554a01fca67
#
_cell.length_a   1.000
_cell.length_b   1.000
_cell.length_c   1.000
_cell.angle_alpha   90.00
_cell.angle_beta   90.00
_cell.angle_gamma   90.00
#
_symmetry.space_group_name_H-M   'P 1'
#
loop_
_entity.id
_entity.type
_entity.pdbx_description
1 polymer ?
#
loop_
_entity_poly.entity_id
_entity_poly.type
_entity_poly.pdbx_seq_one_letter_code
_entity_poly.pdbx_strand_id
1 'polypeptide(L)'
;MKLKLEFSKERKILLVCILISIFLLLVGVLSGMQGVLGNTIILATFIIITPQLIFNYVNYRNLKDIELYFPHFLRDLVESTRAGMPLHKAIIFSSHTDYGALTSHVQKMAHQLSWNVNIIEVLEQAKERLKKSNTLTKAFRILVETYNSGGSIDSTLDSLSNTMMTIQDTEKERTSALNQYVIAMYVISLVFIGIIVGINWLMVPIFQSMASTTGGASAIGAVITNPCNTCVYGADVACTPCGIYGGICSIFGSDPNSIGCYYLALFFSISIIQSLMGGLVAGQIGEGSVVAGIKHSLILVCITIAAFLILVPLGFIGG
;
A
#
# COMPACT_ATOMS: atom_id res chain seq x y z
N MET A 1 -6.65 -19.48 19.18
CA MET A 1 -7.76 -18.58 19.58
C MET A 1 -7.57 -17.12 19.20
N LYS A 2 -6.32 -16.58 19.16
CA LYS A 2 -6.03 -15.20 18.72
C LYS A 2 -6.40 -14.91 17.25
N LEU A 3 -6.21 -15.84 16.32
CA LEU A 3 -6.52 -15.62 14.89
C LEU A 3 -8.02 -15.39 14.60
N LYS A 4 -8.92 -16.05 15.32
CA LYS A 4 -10.38 -15.82 15.20
C LYS A 4 -10.82 -14.46 15.76
N LEU A 5 -10.08 -13.95 16.74
CA LEU A 5 -10.33 -12.63 17.35
C LEU A 5 -9.84 -11.48 16.45
N GLU A 6 -8.72 -11.66 15.72
CA GLU A 6 -8.25 -10.67 14.76
C GLU A 6 -9.19 -10.53 13.57
N PHE A 7 -9.65 -11.64 12.99
CA PHE A 7 -10.61 -11.64 11.89
C PHE A 7 -11.97 -11.01 12.27
N SER A 8 -12.34 -11.08 13.56
CA SER A 8 -13.51 -10.38 14.11
C SER A 8 -13.27 -8.88 14.25
N LYS A 9 -12.07 -8.45 14.63
CA LYS A 9 -11.68 -7.03 14.76
C LYS A 9 -11.58 -6.36 13.39
N GLU A 10 -10.94 -6.99 12.40
CA GLU A 10 -10.86 -6.49 11.03
C GLU A 10 -12.26 -6.23 10.45
N ARG A 11 -13.18 -7.18 10.56
CA ARG A 11 -14.57 -7.01 10.10
C ARG A 11 -15.31 -5.90 10.83
N LYS A 12 -15.11 -5.73 12.14
CA LYS A 12 -15.73 -4.65 12.90
C LYS A 12 -15.24 -3.27 12.45
N ILE A 13 -13.92 -3.12 12.23
CA ILE A 13 -13.33 -1.87 11.75
C ILE A 13 -13.87 -1.56 10.35
N LEU A 14 -13.93 -2.55 9.46
CA LEU A 14 -14.46 -2.39 8.12
C LEU A 14 -15.94 -1.98 8.11
N LEU A 15 -16.77 -2.60 8.98
CA LEU A 15 -18.16 -2.21 9.15
C LEU A 15 -18.32 -0.78 9.65
N VAL A 16 -17.51 -0.36 10.63
CA VAL A 16 -17.52 1.02 11.13
C VAL A 16 -17.14 2.01 10.03
N CYS A 17 -16.10 1.72 9.22
CA CYS A 17 -15.70 2.57 8.10
C CYS A 17 -16.78 2.65 7.01
N ILE A 18 -17.49 1.55 6.73
CA ILE A 18 -18.63 1.53 5.80
C ILE A 18 -19.78 2.39 6.35
N LEU A 19 -20.11 2.28 7.63
CA LEU A 19 -21.16 3.09 8.24
C LEU A 19 -20.83 4.59 8.21
N ILE A 20 -19.59 4.97 8.51
CA ILE A 20 -19.10 6.35 8.42
C ILE A 20 -19.18 6.85 6.98
N SER A 21 -18.78 6.04 6.01
CA SER A 21 -18.86 6.36 4.59
C SER A 21 -20.29 6.59 4.11
N ILE A 22 -21.22 5.71 4.50
CA ILE A 22 -22.65 5.86 4.17
C ILE A 22 -23.21 7.15 4.82
N PHE A 23 -22.85 7.43 6.05
CA PHE A 23 -23.27 8.65 6.75
C PHE A 23 -22.76 9.91 6.02
N LEU A 24 -21.48 9.94 5.61
CA LEU A 24 -20.90 11.04 4.85
C LEU A 24 -21.59 11.23 3.49
N LEU A 25 -21.91 10.15 2.78
CA LEU A 25 -22.65 10.21 1.53
C LEU A 25 -24.06 10.76 1.72
N LEU A 26 -24.77 10.35 2.80
CA LEU A 26 -26.08 10.88 3.16
C LEU A 26 -26.03 12.39 3.43
N VAL A 27 -25.04 12.86 4.18
CA VAL A 27 -24.83 14.29 4.44
C VAL A 27 -24.54 15.04 3.11
N GLY A 28 -23.73 14.46 2.22
CA GLY A 28 -23.44 15.02 0.91
C GLY A 28 -24.69 15.17 0.03
N VAL A 29 -25.55 14.16 0.01
CA VAL A 29 -26.82 14.19 -0.74
C VAL A 29 -27.80 15.21 -0.15
N LEU A 30 -27.93 15.26 1.18
CA LEU A 30 -28.84 16.19 1.87
C LEU A 30 -28.42 17.66 1.74
N SER A 31 -27.13 17.96 1.54
CA SER A 31 -26.64 19.33 1.36
C SER A 31 -27.07 19.96 0.03
N GLY A 32 -27.50 19.16 -0.96
CA GLY A 32 -27.98 19.64 -2.26
C GLY A 32 -26.97 20.40 -3.13
N MET A 33 -25.74 20.60 -2.62
CA MET A 33 -24.67 21.30 -3.33
C MET A 33 -23.78 20.30 -4.09
N GLN A 34 -23.70 20.40 -5.41
CA GLN A 34 -22.95 19.46 -6.25
C GLN A 34 -21.46 19.38 -5.91
N GLY A 35 -20.84 20.48 -5.47
CA GLY A 35 -19.45 20.51 -5.01
C GLY A 35 -19.20 19.69 -3.72
N VAL A 36 -20.16 19.70 -2.80
CA VAL A 36 -20.11 18.91 -1.56
C VAL A 36 -20.26 17.41 -1.86
N LEU A 37 -21.12 17.05 -2.80
CA LEU A 37 -21.28 15.66 -3.23
C LEU A 37 -19.98 15.07 -3.79
N GLY A 38 -19.25 15.80 -4.64
CA GLY A 38 -17.96 15.34 -5.17
C GLY A 38 -16.93 15.06 -4.07
N ASN A 39 -16.79 16.00 -3.14
CA ASN A 39 -15.85 15.87 -2.02
C ASN A 39 -16.23 14.71 -1.08
N THR A 40 -17.51 14.52 -0.78
CA THR A 40 -17.97 13.42 0.09
C THR A 40 -17.76 12.06 -0.56
N ILE A 41 -17.91 11.92 -1.87
CA ILE A 41 -17.65 10.67 -2.61
C ILE A 41 -16.15 10.31 -2.52
N ILE A 42 -15.25 11.29 -2.73
CA ILE A 42 -13.80 11.07 -2.64
C ILE A 42 -13.40 10.65 -1.23
N LEU A 43 -13.89 11.37 -0.20
CA LEU A 43 -13.62 11.03 1.20
C LEU A 43 -14.16 9.65 1.58
N ALA A 44 -15.38 9.33 1.18
CA ALA A 44 -16.00 8.04 1.45
C ALA A 44 -15.19 6.89 0.82
N THR A 45 -14.77 7.05 -0.43
CA THR A 45 -13.94 6.06 -1.14
C THR A 45 -12.60 5.86 -0.43
N PHE A 46 -11.97 6.95 0.01
CA PHE A 46 -10.69 6.88 0.74
C PHE A 46 -10.83 6.17 2.09
N ILE A 47 -11.90 6.46 2.84
CA ILE A 47 -12.18 5.82 4.15
C ILE A 47 -12.43 4.31 3.99
N ILE A 48 -13.04 3.85 2.90
CA ILE A 48 -13.27 2.42 2.65
C ILE A 48 -11.98 1.70 2.23
N ILE A 49 -11.19 2.30 1.35
CA ILE A 49 -10.01 1.67 0.76
C ILE A 49 -8.85 1.59 1.77
N THR A 50 -8.63 2.64 2.57
CA THR A 50 -7.48 2.75 3.47
C THR A 50 -7.36 1.58 4.46
N PRO A 51 -8.39 1.19 5.24
CA PRO A 51 -8.27 0.09 6.19
C PRO A 51 -8.01 -1.26 5.49
N GLN A 52 -8.60 -1.48 4.33
CA GLN A 52 -8.40 -2.72 3.57
C GLN A 52 -6.94 -2.85 3.08
N LEU A 53 -6.34 -1.74 2.65
CA LEU A 53 -4.93 -1.71 2.28
C LEU A 53 -4.01 -1.97 3.48
N ILE A 54 -4.30 -1.36 4.63
CA ILE A 54 -3.53 -1.56 5.86
C ILE A 54 -3.59 -3.01 6.32
N PHE A 55 -4.76 -3.65 6.34
CA PHE A 55 -4.90 -5.05 6.73
C PHE A 55 -4.16 -5.99 5.78
N ASN A 56 -4.25 -5.75 4.47
CA ASN A 56 -3.51 -6.53 3.49
C ASN A 56 -1.99 -6.39 3.71
N TYR A 57 -1.51 -5.18 4.02
CA TYR A 57 -0.10 -4.92 4.30
C TYR A 57 0.37 -5.64 5.58
N VAL A 58 -0.39 -5.56 6.67
CA VAL A 58 -0.06 -6.26 7.93
C VAL A 58 -0.03 -7.77 7.74
N ASN A 59 -1.00 -8.33 7.03
CA ASN A 59 -1.04 -9.75 6.72
C ASN A 59 0.13 -10.19 5.84
N TYR A 60 0.50 -9.38 4.85
CA TYR A 60 1.67 -9.59 3.99
C TYR A 60 2.96 -9.59 4.81
N ARG A 61 3.14 -8.61 5.69
CA ARG A 61 4.30 -8.49 6.56
C ARG A 61 4.43 -9.68 7.51
N ASN A 62 3.35 -10.07 8.17
CA ASN A 62 3.34 -11.24 9.05
C ASN A 62 3.77 -12.52 8.30
N LEU A 63 3.33 -12.67 7.03
CA LEU A 63 3.71 -13.81 6.22
C LEU A 63 5.20 -13.79 5.86
N LYS A 64 5.74 -12.62 5.53
CA LYS A 64 7.18 -12.44 5.27
C LYS A 64 8.02 -12.72 6.52
N ASP A 65 7.56 -12.31 7.70
CA ASP A 65 8.21 -12.62 8.96
C ASP A 65 8.24 -14.14 9.21
N ILE A 66 7.16 -14.87 8.89
CA ILE A 66 7.14 -16.34 8.96
C ILE A 66 8.15 -16.96 7.99
N GLU A 67 8.22 -16.48 6.75
CA GLU A 67 9.20 -16.94 5.75
C GLU A 67 10.64 -16.70 6.23
N LEU A 68 10.89 -15.58 6.90
CA LEU A 68 12.20 -15.20 7.41
C LEU A 68 12.71 -16.16 8.50
N TYR A 69 11.87 -16.58 9.43
CA TYR A 69 12.25 -17.46 10.53
C TYR A 69 12.19 -18.95 10.17
N PHE A 70 11.56 -19.33 9.07
CA PHE A 70 11.37 -20.72 8.69
C PHE A 70 12.69 -21.49 8.44
N PRO A 71 13.76 -20.94 7.81
CA PRO A 71 15.03 -21.63 7.68
C PRO A 71 15.71 -21.92 9.03
N HIS A 72 15.57 -21.02 10.00
CA HIS A 72 16.10 -21.24 11.37
C HIS A 72 15.39 -22.41 12.04
N PHE A 73 14.05 -22.46 11.93
CA PHE A 73 13.27 -23.61 12.40
C PHE A 73 13.72 -24.94 11.74
N LEU A 74 13.93 -24.94 10.42
CA LEU A 74 14.41 -26.13 9.70
C LEU A 74 15.79 -26.55 10.21
N ARG A 75 16.68 -25.61 10.46
CA ARG A 75 18.03 -25.87 10.97
C ARG A 75 18.00 -26.52 12.35
N ASP A 76 17.17 -26.02 13.26
CA ASP A 76 16.99 -26.62 14.59
C ASP A 76 16.44 -28.06 14.49
N LEU A 77 15.54 -28.31 13.50
CA LEU A 77 15.09 -29.67 13.21
C LEU A 77 16.22 -30.55 12.71
N VAL A 78 17.09 -30.06 11.80
CA VAL A 78 18.26 -30.79 11.31
C VAL A 78 19.18 -31.17 12.47
N GLU A 79 19.51 -30.25 13.35
CA GLU A 79 20.37 -30.49 14.50
C GLU A 79 19.78 -31.54 15.46
N SER A 80 18.47 -31.44 15.71
CA SER A 80 17.73 -32.38 16.53
C SER A 80 17.67 -33.79 15.93
N THR A 81 17.41 -33.89 14.63
CA THR A 81 17.33 -35.20 13.93
C THR A 81 18.71 -35.84 13.80
N ARG A 82 19.75 -35.07 13.52
CA ARG A 82 21.16 -35.53 13.56
C ARG A 82 21.59 -36.03 14.93
N ALA A 83 21.03 -35.49 16.00
CA ALA A 83 21.22 -36.02 17.36
C ALA A 83 20.45 -37.32 17.66
N GLY A 84 19.77 -37.87 16.65
CA GLY A 84 19.01 -39.13 16.74
C GLY A 84 17.56 -38.98 17.19
N MET A 85 17.05 -37.76 17.31
CA MET A 85 15.64 -37.56 17.65
C MET A 85 14.74 -37.76 16.41
N PRO A 86 13.66 -38.54 16.53
CA PRO A 86 12.68 -38.64 15.43
C PRO A 86 11.98 -37.30 15.20
N LEU A 87 11.62 -37.01 13.94
CA LEU A 87 11.12 -35.72 13.49
C LEU A 87 9.94 -35.19 14.35
N HIS A 88 9.01 -36.05 14.78
CA HIS A 88 7.90 -35.64 15.63
C HIS A 88 8.35 -35.08 16.99
N LYS A 89 9.40 -35.68 17.60
CA LYS A 89 10.00 -35.17 18.85
C LYS A 89 10.81 -33.90 18.63
N ALA A 90 11.51 -33.81 17.49
CA ALA A 90 12.27 -32.63 17.11
C ALA A 90 11.34 -31.39 16.99
N ILE A 91 10.17 -31.54 16.36
CA ILE A 91 9.17 -30.44 16.27
C ILE A 91 8.64 -30.05 17.65
N ILE A 92 8.37 -31.02 18.53
CA ILE A 92 7.93 -30.72 19.91
C ILE A 92 9.03 -29.99 20.68
N PHE A 93 10.28 -30.41 20.55
CA PHE A 93 11.42 -29.77 21.19
C PHE A 93 11.60 -28.33 20.70
N SER A 94 11.59 -28.12 19.38
CA SER A 94 11.71 -26.79 18.76
C SER A 94 10.57 -25.83 19.11
N SER A 95 9.43 -26.32 19.61
CA SER A 95 8.30 -25.46 20.00
C SER A 95 8.59 -24.55 21.20
N HIS A 96 9.66 -24.81 21.94
CA HIS A 96 10.12 -24.00 23.07
C HIS A 96 11.01 -22.81 22.63
N THR A 97 11.49 -22.83 21.39
CA THR A 97 12.29 -21.75 20.80
C THR A 97 11.36 -20.69 20.19
N ASP A 98 11.77 -19.43 20.29
CA ASP A 98 11.03 -18.32 19.69
C ASP A 98 11.47 -18.09 18.24
N TYR A 99 10.55 -18.29 17.33
CA TYR A 99 10.69 -18.04 15.88
C TYR A 99 9.82 -16.86 15.43
N GLY A 100 9.59 -15.87 16.27
CA GLY A 100 8.76 -14.70 15.95
C GLY A 100 7.34 -15.10 15.53
N ALA A 101 6.91 -14.65 14.35
CA ALA A 101 5.57 -14.93 13.84
C ALA A 101 5.31 -16.43 13.59
N LEU A 102 6.36 -17.23 13.32
CA LEU A 102 6.26 -18.67 13.08
C LEU A 102 5.98 -19.45 14.38
N THR A 103 6.39 -18.95 15.56
CA THR A 103 6.27 -19.63 16.86
C THR A 103 4.87 -20.18 17.10
N SER A 104 3.82 -19.40 16.82
CA SER A 104 2.44 -19.83 17.01
C SER A 104 2.05 -21.03 16.13
N HIS A 105 2.65 -21.16 14.96
CA HIS A 105 2.43 -22.28 14.04
C HIS A 105 3.19 -23.53 14.48
N VAL A 106 4.45 -23.37 14.94
CA VAL A 106 5.25 -24.47 15.49
C VAL A 106 4.61 -25.02 16.77
N GLN A 107 4.17 -24.17 17.69
CA GLN A 107 3.46 -24.59 18.90
C GLN A 107 2.18 -25.37 18.60
N LYS A 108 1.42 -24.96 17.56
CA LYS A 108 0.24 -25.73 17.13
C LYS A 108 0.60 -27.10 16.57
N MET A 109 1.68 -27.21 15.79
CA MET A 109 2.17 -28.52 15.32
C MET A 109 2.60 -29.38 16.49
N ALA A 110 3.39 -28.85 17.41
CA ALA A 110 3.84 -29.55 18.61
C ALA A 110 2.67 -30.05 19.47
N HIS A 111 1.65 -29.20 19.67
CA HIS A 111 0.45 -29.57 20.42
C HIS A 111 -0.32 -30.71 19.75
N GLN A 112 -0.44 -30.72 18.43
CA GLN A 112 -1.08 -31.82 17.70
C GLN A 112 -0.28 -33.12 17.81
N LEU A 113 1.07 -33.03 17.69
CA LEU A 113 1.95 -34.17 17.86
C LEU A 113 1.94 -34.74 19.30
N SER A 114 1.81 -33.87 20.32
CA SER A 114 1.69 -34.33 21.72
C SER A 114 0.39 -35.09 21.98
N TRP A 115 -0.64 -34.87 21.13
CA TRP A 115 -1.89 -35.65 21.14
C TRP A 115 -1.85 -36.89 20.23
N ASN A 116 -0.64 -37.27 19.81
CA ASN A 116 -0.39 -38.44 18.97
C ASN A 116 -1.07 -38.40 17.58
N VAL A 117 -1.30 -37.18 17.03
CA VAL A 117 -1.77 -37.01 15.66
C VAL A 117 -0.64 -37.41 14.69
N ASN A 118 -0.98 -38.06 13.58
CA ASN A 118 0.01 -38.48 12.58
C ASN A 118 0.78 -37.24 12.04
N ILE A 119 2.12 -37.37 11.97
CA ILE A 119 3.00 -36.28 11.51
C ILE A 119 2.67 -35.78 10.10
N ILE A 120 2.27 -36.68 9.19
CA ILE A 120 1.89 -36.32 7.82
C ILE A 120 0.69 -35.39 7.85
N GLU A 121 -0.30 -35.72 8.67
CA GLU A 121 -1.51 -34.91 8.81
C GLU A 121 -1.19 -33.53 9.43
N VAL A 122 -0.28 -33.49 10.41
CA VAL A 122 0.16 -32.23 11.04
C VAL A 122 0.88 -31.34 10.04
N LEU A 123 1.77 -31.89 9.19
CA LEU A 123 2.48 -31.15 8.14
C LEU A 123 1.52 -30.68 7.04
N GLU A 124 0.55 -31.51 6.62
CA GLU A 124 -0.48 -31.12 5.66
C GLU A 124 -1.36 -29.97 6.19
N GLN A 125 -1.76 -30.05 7.45
CA GLN A 125 -2.52 -28.97 8.08
C GLN A 125 -1.68 -27.70 8.23
N ALA A 126 -0.37 -27.79 8.47
CA ALA A 126 0.53 -26.64 8.50
C ALA A 126 0.65 -26.00 7.12
N LYS A 127 0.79 -26.82 6.06
CA LYS A 127 0.78 -26.38 4.65
C LYS A 127 -0.48 -25.58 4.32
N GLU A 128 -1.67 -26.10 4.67
CA GLU A 128 -2.95 -25.42 4.42
C GLU A 128 -3.09 -24.08 5.18
N ARG A 129 -2.58 -24.01 6.41
CA ARG A 129 -2.56 -22.76 7.18
C ARG A 129 -1.67 -21.68 6.57
N LEU A 130 -0.58 -22.09 5.92
CA LEU A 130 0.45 -21.23 5.34
C LEU A 130 0.37 -21.12 3.81
N LYS A 131 -0.74 -21.57 3.20
CA LYS A 131 -0.93 -21.61 1.74
C LYS A 131 -0.84 -20.26 1.03
N LYS A 132 -0.94 -19.15 1.74
CA LYS A 132 -0.71 -17.81 1.19
C LYS A 132 0.75 -17.58 0.76
N SER A 133 1.70 -18.33 1.35
CA SER A 133 3.11 -18.36 0.93
C SER A 133 3.35 -19.53 0.00
N ASN A 134 3.73 -19.23 -1.23
CA ASN A 134 4.09 -20.26 -2.21
C ASN A 134 5.37 -21.00 -1.81
N THR A 135 6.31 -20.29 -1.20
CA THR A 135 7.59 -20.82 -0.74
C THR A 135 7.41 -21.83 0.39
N LEU A 136 6.64 -21.48 1.43
CA LEU A 136 6.34 -22.36 2.56
C LEU A 136 5.51 -23.57 2.11
N THR A 137 4.54 -23.37 1.23
CA THR A 137 3.71 -24.46 0.67
C THR A 137 4.57 -25.50 -0.04
N LYS A 138 5.55 -25.06 -0.86
CA LYS A 138 6.49 -25.95 -1.53
C LYS A 138 7.37 -26.69 -0.52
N ALA A 139 7.89 -25.98 0.48
CA ALA A 139 8.72 -26.55 1.53
C ALA A 139 8.00 -27.66 2.30
N PHE A 140 6.79 -27.41 2.79
CA PHE A 140 5.99 -28.42 3.48
C PHE A 140 5.62 -29.59 2.59
N ARG A 141 5.37 -29.36 1.30
CA ARG A 141 5.11 -30.45 0.32
C ARG A 141 6.33 -31.36 0.21
N ILE A 142 7.54 -30.80 0.07
CA ILE A 142 8.77 -31.58 0.00
C ILE A 142 8.95 -32.43 1.27
N LEU A 143 8.69 -31.86 2.44
CA LEU A 143 8.79 -32.58 3.72
C LEU A 143 7.80 -33.76 3.79
N VAL A 144 6.55 -33.54 3.38
CA VAL A 144 5.52 -34.60 3.35
C VAL A 144 5.90 -35.73 2.39
N GLU A 145 6.33 -35.39 1.18
CA GLU A 145 6.73 -36.38 0.16
C GLU A 145 7.96 -37.16 0.61
N THR A 146 8.96 -36.52 1.21
CA THR A 146 10.16 -37.19 1.74
C THR A 146 9.81 -38.14 2.86
N TYR A 147 8.93 -37.72 3.78
CA TYR A 147 8.46 -38.58 4.86
C TYR A 147 7.70 -39.80 4.36
N ASN A 148 6.80 -39.64 3.37
CA ASN A 148 6.03 -40.72 2.75
C ASN A 148 6.91 -41.70 1.97
N SER A 149 7.95 -41.18 1.32
CA SER A 149 8.87 -42.02 0.53
C SER A 149 9.87 -42.80 1.37
N GLY A 150 9.92 -42.57 2.69
CA GLY A 150 10.96 -43.16 3.58
C GLY A 150 12.36 -42.66 3.26
N GLY A 151 12.48 -41.51 2.60
CA GLY A 151 13.77 -40.89 2.27
C GLY A 151 14.53 -40.37 3.49
N SER A 152 15.78 -39.96 3.28
CA SER A 152 16.60 -39.34 4.33
C SER A 152 16.05 -37.96 4.67
N ILE A 153 15.37 -37.89 5.82
CA ILE A 153 14.75 -36.64 6.30
C ILE A 153 15.80 -35.59 6.64
N ASP A 154 16.93 -36.03 7.23
CA ASP A 154 18.02 -35.14 7.66
C ASP A 154 18.65 -34.41 6.48
N SER A 155 18.94 -35.14 5.39
CA SER A 155 19.50 -34.52 4.18
C SER A 155 18.51 -33.60 3.46
N THR A 156 17.23 -33.97 3.49
CA THR A 156 16.16 -33.12 2.89
C THR A 156 15.95 -31.84 3.69
N LEU A 157 15.90 -31.91 5.02
CA LEU A 157 15.79 -30.75 5.88
C LEU A 157 16.99 -29.81 5.72
N ASP A 158 18.21 -30.37 5.66
CA ASP A 158 19.44 -29.60 5.47
C ASP A 158 19.47 -28.90 4.11
N SER A 159 19.17 -29.65 3.03
CA SER A 159 19.08 -29.09 1.68
C SER A 159 18.01 -27.99 1.59
N LEU A 160 16.85 -28.23 2.21
CA LEU A 160 15.74 -27.27 2.22
C LEU A 160 16.11 -26.01 3.01
N SER A 161 16.74 -26.14 4.19
CA SER A 161 17.21 -25.02 4.99
C SER A 161 18.21 -24.15 4.22
N ASN A 162 19.22 -24.78 3.60
CA ASN A 162 20.24 -24.10 2.80
C ASN A 162 19.63 -23.40 1.57
N THR A 163 18.71 -24.08 0.87
CA THR A 163 18.01 -23.48 -0.28
C THR A 163 17.19 -22.26 0.13
N MET A 164 16.50 -22.33 1.26
CA MET A 164 15.71 -21.22 1.78
C MET A 164 16.59 -20.02 2.19
N MET A 165 17.75 -20.27 2.83
CA MET A 165 18.71 -19.22 3.14
C MET A 165 19.25 -18.57 1.88
N THR A 166 19.63 -19.34 0.86
CA THR A 166 20.09 -18.83 -0.42
C THR A 166 19.03 -17.96 -1.11
N ILE A 167 17.77 -18.38 -1.08
CA ILE A 167 16.67 -17.58 -1.62
C ILE A 167 16.56 -16.23 -0.86
N GLN A 168 16.65 -16.26 0.47
CA GLN A 168 16.60 -15.03 1.28
C GLN A 168 17.77 -14.09 0.99
N ASP A 169 18.97 -14.62 0.86
CA ASP A 169 20.16 -13.82 0.57
C ASP A 169 20.06 -13.21 -0.84
N THR A 170 19.61 -13.98 -1.82
CA THR A 170 19.34 -13.46 -3.18
C THR A 170 18.26 -12.36 -3.17
N GLU A 171 17.18 -12.54 -2.39
CA GLU A 171 16.15 -11.50 -2.23
C GLU A 171 16.72 -10.24 -1.57
N LYS A 172 17.59 -10.36 -0.55
CA LYS A 172 18.26 -9.22 0.09
C LYS A 172 19.19 -8.48 -0.87
N GLU A 173 20.02 -9.20 -1.62
CA GLU A 173 20.90 -8.62 -2.64
C GLU A 173 20.08 -7.88 -3.70
N ARG A 174 19.04 -8.51 -4.22
CA ARG A 174 18.12 -7.88 -5.17
C ARG A 174 17.49 -6.61 -4.57
N THR A 175 16.97 -6.67 -3.35
CA THR A 175 16.35 -5.52 -2.70
C THR A 175 17.35 -4.40 -2.49
N SER A 176 18.59 -4.72 -2.10
CA SER A 176 19.67 -3.74 -1.95
C SER A 176 20.00 -3.05 -3.28
N ALA A 177 20.15 -3.83 -4.35
CA ALA A 177 20.42 -3.30 -5.70
C ALA A 177 19.28 -2.43 -6.24
N LEU A 178 18.03 -2.79 -5.93
CA LEU A 178 16.85 -2.07 -6.40
C LEU A 178 16.48 -0.85 -5.53
N ASN A 179 17.05 -0.73 -4.34
CA ASN A 179 16.74 0.37 -3.42
C ASN A 179 17.13 1.74 -3.99
N GLN A 180 18.16 1.81 -4.83
CA GLN A 180 18.51 3.03 -5.57
C GLN A 180 17.37 3.54 -6.47
N TYR A 181 16.60 2.64 -7.09
CA TYR A 181 15.45 3.02 -7.91
C TYR A 181 14.29 3.54 -7.06
N VAL A 182 14.10 3.00 -5.86
CA VAL A 182 13.14 3.53 -4.90
C VAL A 182 13.48 4.96 -4.53
N ILE A 183 14.76 5.24 -4.23
CA ILE A 183 15.24 6.61 -3.96
C ILE A 183 15.00 7.52 -5.18
N ALA A 184 15.28 7.04 -6.38
CA ALA A 184 15.02 7.80 -7.61
C ALA A 184 13.54 8.19 -7.75
N MET A 185 12.59 7.32 -7.38
CA MET A 185 11.16 7.65 -7.41
C MET A 185 10.80 8.80 -6.46
N TYR A 186 11.41 8.85 -5.27
CA TYR A 186 11.23 9.99 -4.36
C TYR A 186 11.80 11.29 -4.93
N VAL A 187 12.98 11.22 -5.54
CA VAL A 187 13.61 12.38 -6.19
C VAL A 187 12.74 12.89 -7.35
N ILE A 188 12.24 11.99 -8.19
CA ILE A 188 11.35 12.34 -9.32
C ILE A 188 10.09 13.06 -8.79
N SER A 189 9.49 12.57 -7.70
CA SER A 189 8.32 13.20 -7.10
C SER A 189 8.62 14.62 -6.59
N LEU A 190 9.78 14.83 -5.97
CA LEU A 190 10.20 16.16 -5.50
C LEU A 190 10.50 17.11 -6.67
N VAL A 191 11.20 16.62 -7.70
CA VAL A 191 11.48 17.40 -8.92
C VAL A 191 10.18 17.81 -9.61
N PHE A 192 9.18 16.92 -9.64
CA PHE A 192 7.87 17.22 -10.20
C PHE A 192 7.18 18.38 -9.46
N ILE A 193 7.20 18.39 -8.13
CA ILE A 193 6.71 19.52 -7.33
C ILE A 193 7.47 20.80 -7.66
N GLY A 194 8.80 20.72 -7.79
CA GLY A 194 9.63 21.86 -8.20
C GLY A 194 9.27 22.41 -9.58
N ILE A 195 8.98 21.54 -10.54
CA ILE A 195 8.52 21.94 -11.89
C ILE A 195 7.19 22.67 -11.80
N ILE A 196 6.24 22.17 -11.00
CA ILE A 196 4.93 22.81 -10.81
C ILE A 196 5.10 24.23 -10.25
N VAL A 197 5.95 24.41 -9.24
CA VAL A 197 6.26 25.72 -8.67
C VAL A 197 6.85 26.65 -9.76
N GLY A 198 7.81 26.14 -10.54
CA GLY A 198 8.41 26.89 -11.63
C GLY A 198 7.41 27.31 -12.72
N ILE A 199 6.53 26.39 -13.14
CA ILE A 199 5.46 26.70 -14.11
C ILE A 199 4.51 27.75 -13.54
N ASN A 200 4.09 27.60 -12.29
CA ASN A 200 3.16 28.55 -11.66
C ASN A 200 3.79 29.95 -11.60
N TRP A 201 5.04 30.03 -11.17
CA TRP A 201 5.76 31.31 -11.05
C TRP A 201 5.98 32.02 -12.40
N LEU A 202 6.15 31.27 -13.49
CA LEU A 202 6.33 31.81 -14.84
C LEU A 202 5.00 32.09 -15.55
N MET A 203 4.04 31.17 -15.48
CA MET A 203 2.81 31.23 -16.28
C MET A 203 1.77 32.20 -15.72
N VAL A 204 1.59 32.25 -14.38
CA VAL A 204 0.56 33.10 -13.77
C VAL A 204 0.77 34.58 -14.11
N PRO A 205 1.96 35.20 -13.94
CA PRO A 205 2.15 36.61 -14.31
C PRO A 205 2.01 36.87 -15.80
N ILE A 206 2.39 35.92 -16.67
CA ILE A 206 2.21 36.05 -18.13
C ILE A 206 0.72 36.10 -18.47
N PHE A 207 -0.10 35.23 -17.90
CA PHE A 207 -1.53 35.26 -18.14
C PHE A 207 -2.23 36.52 -17.57
N GLN A 208 -1.78 36.99 -16.42
CA GLN A 208 -2.28 38.23 -15.83
C GLN A 208 -1.94 39.45 -16.67
N SER A 209 -0.72 39.53 -17.23
CA SER A 209 -0.30 40.62 -18.11
C SER A 209 -1.04 40.58 -19.47
N MET A 210 -1.31 39.41 -20.02
CA MET A 210 -2.11 39.26 -21.25
C MET A 210 -3.58 39.64 -21.02
N ALA A 211 -4.16 39.31 -19.88
CA ALA A 211 -5.55 39.66 -19.54
C ALA A 211 -5.75 41.18 -19.41
N SER A 212 -4.73 41.91 -18.97
CA SER A 212 -4.80 43.37 -18.84
C SER A 212 -4.60 44.12 -20.16
N THR A 213 -3.94 43.50 -21.17
CA THR A 213 -3.57 44.19 -22.41
C THR A 213 -4.58 43.97 -23.54
N THR A 214 -5.34 42.89 -23.52
CA THR A 214 -6.36 42.58 -24.54
C THR A 214 -7.76 42.82 -23.96
N GLY A 215 -8.24 44.05 -24.09
CA GLY A 215 -9.67 44.36 -23.91
C GLY A 215 -10.55 43.52 -24.85
N GLY A 216 -10.94 42.39 -24.38
CA GLY A 216 -12.08 41.58 -24.79
C GLY A 216 -12.38 41.43 -26.27
N ALA A 217 -11.68 40.67 -27.07
CA ALA A 217 -12.23 39.95 -28.24
C ALA A 217 -11.11 39.24 -29.04
N SER A 218 -10.72 38.10 -28.70
CA SER A 218 -10.06 37.17 -29.63
C SER A 218 -10.08 35.74 -29.04
N ALA A 219 -9.94 34.73 -29.86
CA ALA A 219 -9.91 33.31 -29.52
C ALA A 219 -8.91 32.95 -28.40
N ILE A 220 -7.95 33.84 -28.11
CA ILE A 220 -6.99 33.77 -26.98
C ILE A 220 -7.66 34.09 -25.64
N GLY A 221 -8.76 34.88 -25.61
CA GLY A 221 -9.52 35.23 -24.40
C GLY A 221 -10.17 34.01 -23.72
N ALA A 222 -10.49 32.98 -24.51
CA ALA A 222 -11.03 31.72 -23.95
C ALA A 222 -10.02 30.90 -23.13
N VAL A 223 -8.72 31.14 -23.34
CA VAL A 223 -7.64 30.48 -22.59
C VAL A 223 -7.31 31.22 -21.27
N ILE A 224 -7.70 32.50 -21.17
CA ILE A 224 -7.39 33.38 -20.04
C ILE A 224 -8.48 33.32 -18.96
N THR A 225 -9.68 32.84 -19.29
CA THR A 225 -10.77 32.64 -18.33
C THR A 225 -10.72 31.24 -17.72
N ASN A 226 -11.09 31.15 -16.44
CA ASN A 226 -11.22 29.84 -15.79
C ASN A 226 -12.19 28.96 -16.60
N PRO A 227 -11.74 27.80 -17.14
CA PRO A 227 -12.58 26.92 -17.96
C PRO A 227 -13.87 26.48 -17.23
N CYS A 228 -13.85 26.49 -15.91
CA CYS A 228 -15.00 26.12 -15.09
C CYS A 228 -16.09 27.18 -15.04
N ASN A 229 -15.81 28.46 -15.41
CA ASN A 229 -16.82 29.51 -15.43
C ASN A 229 -17.85 29.33 -16.55
N THR A 230 -17.51 28.58 -17.60
CA THR A 230 -18.44 28.27 -18.73
C THR A 230 -19.27 27.01 -18.45
N CYS A 231 -19.02 26.30 -17.37
CA CYS A 231 -19.77 25.11 -16.99
C CYS A 231 -21.13 25.51 -16.41
N VAL A 232 -22.17 25.40 -17.26
CA VAL A 232 -23.56 25.48 -16.77
C VAL A 232 -23.86 24.17 -16.05
N TYR A 233 -24.32 24.27 -14.82
CA TYR A 233 -24.61 23.11 -13.98
C TYR A 233 -25.47 22.08 -14.68
N GLY A 234 -24.93 20.90 -14.95
CA GLY A 234 -25.70 19.70 -15.30
C GLY A 234 -25.62 19.18 -16.74
N ALA A 235 -24.87 19.79 -17.67
CA ALA A 235 -24.96 19.41 -19.08
C ALA A 235 -23.81 18.59 -19.66
N ASP A 236 -22.58 18.68 -19.12
CA ASP A 236 -21.42 18.05 -19.77
C ASP A 236 -20.53 17.27 -18.77
N VAL A 237 -20.09 16.07 -19.20
CA VAL A 237 -19.09 15.23 -18.49
C VAL A 237 -17.78 16.00 -18.28
N ALA A 238 -17.46 16.95 -19.18
CA ALA A 238 -16.27 17.81 -19.09
C ALA A 238 -16.29 18.76 -17.87
N CYS A 239 -17.46 19.06 -17.31
CA CYS A 239 -17.62 19.93 -16.15
C CYS A 239 -17.59 19.21 -14.81
N THR A 240 -17.58 17.89 -14.78
CA THR A 240 -17.52 17.10 -13.55
C THR A 240 -16.27 17.42 -12.70
N PRO A 241 -15.07 17.62 -13.28
CA PRO A 241 -13.87 17.99 -12.49
C PRO A 241 -13.97 19.36 -11.83
N CYS A 242 -14.73 20.30 -12.37
CA CYS A 242 -14.83 21.66 -11.88
C CYS A 242 -15.42 21.74 -10.46
N GLY A 243 -16.38 20.86 -10.13
CA GLY A 243 -16.92 20.77 -8.78
C GLY A 243 -15.85 20.32 -7.74
N ILE A 244 -14.99 19.39 -8.13
CA ILE A 244 -13.88 18.91 -7.32
C ILE A 244 -12.82 20.01 -7.16
N TYR A 245 -12.51 20.72 -8.24
CA TYR A 245 -11.53 21.82 -8.23
C TYR A 245 -11.96 22.98 -7.34
N GLY A 246 -13.24 23.35 -7.38
CA GLY A 246 -13.78 24.35 -6.46
C GLY A 246 -13.63 23.96 -4.99
N GLY A 247 -13.86 22.68 -4.67
CA GLY A 247 -13.63 22.13 -3.33
C GLY A 247 -12.17 22.16 -2.91
N ILE A 248 -11.23 21.82 -3.79
CA ILE A 248 -9.78 21.90 -3.52
C ILE A 248 -9.38 23.36 -3.24
N CYS A 249 -9.84 24.30 -4.07
CA CYS A 249 -9.54 25.72 -3.88
C CYS A 249 -10.05 26.26 -2.55
N SER A 250 -11.24 25.87 -2.11
CA SER A 250 -11.79 26.28 -0.82
C SER A 250 -10.94 25.79 0.36
N ILE A 251 -10.31 24.61 0.25
CA ILE A 251 -9.38 24.08 1.27
C ILE A 251 -8.13 24.96 1.36
N PHE A 252 -7.62 25.44 0.22
CA PHE A 252 -6.42 26.28 0.17
C PHE A 252 -6.71 27.79 0.31
N GLY A 253 -7.98 28.20 0.49
CA GLY A 253 -8.37 29.58 0.69
C GLY A 253 -8.27 30.45 -0.57
N SER A 254 -8.25 29.86 -1.77
CA SER A 254 -8.20 30.55 -3.06
C SER A 254 -9.60 30.79 -3.61
N ASP A 255 -9.83 31.92 -4.31
CA ASP A 255 -11.13 32.22 -4.93
C ASP A 255 -11.48 31.20 -6.02
N PRO A 256 -12.64 30.51 -5.94
CA PRO A 256 -13.01 29.45 -6.86
C PRO A 256 -13.12 29.90 -8.33
N ASN A 257 -13.37 31.20 -8.56
CA ASN A 257 -13.53 31.77 -9.90
C ASN A 257 -12.19 32.24 -10.51
N SER A 258 -11.12 32.27 -9.73
CA SER A 258 -9.81 32.68 -10.23
C SER A 258 -9.19 31.61 -11.14
N ILE A 259 -8.41 32.07 -12.12
CA ILE A 259 -7.64 31.16 -13.00
C ILE A 259 -6.55 30.42 -12.19
N GLY A 260 -6.01 31.08 -11.16
CA GLY A 260 -5.04 30.50 -10.23
C GLY A 260 -5.61 29.28 -9.49
N CYS A 261 -6.88 29.35 -9.07
CA CYS A 261 -7.59 28.23 -8.47
C CYS A 261 -7.64 26.99 -9.40
N TYR A 262 -8.00 27.18 -10.68
CA TYR A 262 -8.07 26.08 -11.64
C TYR A 262 -6.73 25.37 -11.79
N TYR A 263 -5.63 26.13 -11.99
CA TYR A 263 -4.30 25.55 -12.13
C TYR A 263 -3.80 24.92 -10.83
N LEU A 264 -4.07 25.54 -9.68
CA LEU A 264 -3.74 24.96 -8.37
C LEU A 264 -4.40 23.60 -8.18
N ALA A 265 -5.70 23.51 -8.43
CA ALA A 265 -6.44 22.27 -8.28
C ALA A 265 -5.99 21.20 -9.26
N LEU A 266 -5.70 21.59 -10.51
CA LEU A 266 -5.20 20.70 -11.55
C LEU A 266 -3.83 20.14 -11.17
N PHE A 267 -2.88 20.99 -10.80
CA PHE A 267 -1.54 20.57 -10.40
C PHE A 267 -1.54 19.72 -9.13
N PHE A 268 -2.38 20.07 -8.15
CA PHE A 268 -2.56 19.27 -6.94
C PHE A 268 -3.08 17.88 -7.29
N SER A 269 -4.11 17.78 -8.13
CA SER A 269 -4.70 16.50 -8.53
C SER A 269 -3.69 15.61 -9.27
N ILE A 270 -2.93 16.18 -10.22
CA ILE A 270 -1.89 15.45 -10.94
C ILE A 270 -0.78 14.99 -10.00
N SER A 271 -0.35 15.85 -9.05
CA SER A 271 0.69 15.51 -8.08
C SER A 271 0.26 14.37 -7.16
N ILE A 272 -1.00 14.34 -6.72
CA ILE A 272 -1.53 13.23 -5.92
C ILE A 272 -1.51 11.92 -6.70
N ILE A 273 -1.99 11.94 -7.95
CA ILE A 273 -1.99 10.75 -8.83
C ILE A 273 -0.54 10.27 -9.06
N GLN A 274 0.38 11.19 -9.38
CA GLN A 274 1.80 10.89 -9.57
C GLN A 274 2.43 10.26 -8.32
N SER A 275 2.18 10.83 -7.14
CA SER A 275 2.69 10.34 -5.86
C SER A 275 2.13 8.95 -5.52
N LEU A 276 0.86 8.72 -5.79
CA LEU A 276 0.20 7.45 -5.54
C LEU A 276 0.76 6.36 -6.45
N MET A 277 0.82 6.61 -7.74
CA MET A 277 1.35 5.65 -8.72
C MET A 277 2.86 5.42 -8.55
N GLY A 278 3.64 6.50 -8.34
CA GLY A 278 5.08 6.42 -8.08
C GLY A 278 5.40 5.58 -6.86
N GLY A 279 4.62 5.72 -5.77
CA GLY A 279 4.78 4.92 -4.56
C GLY A 279 4.46 3.43 -4.77
N LEU A 280 3.41 3.11 -5.51
CA LEU A 280 3.07 1.72 -5.85
C LEU A 280 4.16 1.07 -6.70
N VAL A 281 4.68 1.79 -7.71
CA VAL A 281 5.79 1.32 -8.56
C VAL A 281 7.06 1.14 -7.73
N ALA A 282 7.38 2.07 -6.83
CA ALA A 282 8.54 1.96 -5.94
C ALA A 282 8.50 0.68 -5.08
N GLY A 283 7.33 0.33 -4.54
CA GLY A 283 7.16 -0.91 -3.78
C GLY A 283 7.24 -2.17 -4.63
N GLN A 284 6.69 -2.13 -5.83
CA GLN A 284 6.81 -3.26 -6.77
C GLN A 284 8.27 -3.51 -7.19
N ILE A 285 9.05 -2.45 -7.40
CA ILE A 285 10.47 -2.57 -7.75
C ILE A 285 11.28 -3.00 -6.53
N GLY A 286 11.13 -2.31 -5.38
CA GLY A 286 11.95 -2.52 -4.20
C GLY A 286 11.68 -3.85 -3.49
N GLU A 287 10.42 -4.19 -3.25
CA GLU A 287 10.04 -5.37 -2.46
C GLU A 287 9.35 -6.47 -3.29
N GLY A 288 9.22 -6.29 -4.60
CA GLY A 288 8.58 -7.26 -5.50
C GLY A 288 7.06 -7.42 -5.28
N SER A 289 6.42 -6.47 -4.57
CA SER A 289 5.00 -6.53 -4.24
C SER A 289 4.35 -5.15 -4.28
N VAL A 290 3.22 -5.04 -5.00
CA VAL A 290 2.40 -3.82 -5.02
C VAL A 290 1.88 -3.46 -3.62
N VAL A 291 1.60 -4.48 -2.80
CA VAL A 291 1.11 -4.28 -1.42
C VAL A 291 2.18 -3.58 -0.57
N ALA A 292 3.45 -3.89 -0.76
CA ALA A 292 4.55 -3.19 -0.11
C ALA A 292 4.68 -1.73 -0.57
N GLY A 293 4.25 -1.42 -1.80
CA GLY A 293 4.23 -0.06 -2.33
C GLY A 293 3.28 0.90 -1.63
N ILE A 294 2.28 0.39 -0.91
CA ILE A 294 1.31 1.23 -0.20
C ILE A 294 2.00 2.14 0.83
N LYS A 295 3.02 1.66 1.53
CA LYS A 295 3.78 2.49 2.48
C LYS A 295 4.47 3.66 1.78
N HIS A 296 5.12 3.39 0.62
CA HIS A 296 5.80 4.42 -0.17
C HIS A 296 4.81 5.42 -0.77
N SER A 297 3.68 4.92 -1.29
CA SER A 297 2.60 5.74 -1.81
C SER A 297 2.03 6.68 -0.75
N LEU A 298 1.77 6.17 0.46
CA LEU A 298 1.24 6.98 1.56
C LEU A 298 2.24 8.07 1.99
N ILE A 299 3.54 7.74 2.08
CA ILE A 299 4.59 8.70 2.40
C ILE A 299 4.66 9.81 1.33
N LEU A 300 4.69 9.43 0.04
CA LEU A 300 4.76 10.39 -1.06
C LEU A 300 3.54 11.30 -1.12
N VAL A 301 2.33 10.75 -0.91
CA VAL A 301 1.09 11.55 -0.85
C VAL A 301 1.13 12.51 0.34
N CYS A 302 1.58 12.08 1.52
CA CYS A 302 1.74 12.98 2.67
C CYS A 302 2.75 14.11 2.39
N ILE A 303 3.89 13.79 1.75
CA ILE A 303 4.88 14.80 1.35
C ILE A 303 4.27 15.80 0.35
N THR A 304 3.52 15.31 -0.63
CA THR A 304 2.85 16.16 -1.63
C THR A 304 1.83 17.09 -0.98
N ILE A 305 0.97 16.58 -0.10
CA ILE A 305 -0.02 17.40 0.62
C ILE A 305 0.69 18.44 1.48
N ALA A 306 1.73 18.05 2.24
CA ALA A 306 2.50 18.97 3.08
C ALA A 306 3.19 20.07 2.25
N ALA A 307 3.74 19.70 1.08
CA ALA A 307 4.37 20.67 0.18
C ALA A 307 3.35 21.71 -0.31
N PHE A 308 2.17 21.30 -0.75
CA PHE A 308 1.13 22.23 -1.20
C PHE A 308 0.60 23.12 -0.03
N LEU A 309 0.41 22.54 1.16
CA LEU A 309 -0.01 23.30 2.35
C LEU A 309 1.00 24.38 2.76
N ILE A 310 2.28 24.20 2.43
CA ILE A 310 3.32 25.19 2.71
C ILE A 310 3.47 26.18 1.55
N LEU A 311 3.47 25.70 0.30
CA LEU A 311 3.78 26.53 -0.88
C LEU A 311 2.64 27.46 -1.28
N VAL A 312 1.38 27.07 -1.06
CA VAL A 312 0.21 27.92 -1.39
C VAL A 312 0.14 29.18 -0.51
N PRO A 313 0.20 29.13 0.83
CA PRO A 313 0.17 30.33 1.64
C PRO A 313 1.43 31.19 1.51
N LEU A 314 2.55 30.64 1.04
CA LEU A 314 3.75 31.40 0.71
C LEU A 314 3.65 32.14 -0.65
N GLY A 315 2.55 31.96 -1.40
CA GLY A 315 2.33 32.59 -2.70
C GLY A 315 3.13 32.02 -3.86
N PHE A 316 3.76 30.84 -3.69
CA PHE A 316 4.47 30.17 -4.77
C PHE A 316 3.53 29.44 -5.73
N ILE A 317 2.32 29.11 -5.29
CA ILE A 317 1.30 28.40 -6.08
C ILE A 317 -0.07 29.03 -5.81
N GLY A 318 -0.83 29.36 -6.87
CA GLY A 318 -2.22 29.84 -6.75
C GLY A 318 -2.37 31.34 -6.46
N GLY A 319 -1.29 32.14 -6.55
CA GLY A 319 -1.30 33.60 -6.41
C GLY A 319 -1.85 34.31 -7.63
#